data_b0ac129e52b04e4fd141a006633a5e57
#
_entry.id   b0ac129e52b04e4fd141a006633a5e57
#
_cell.length_a   1.000
_cell.length_b   1.000
_cell.length_c   1.000
_cell.angle_alpha   90.00
_cell.angle_beta   90.00
_cell.angle_gamma   90.00
#
_symmetry.space_group_name_H-M   'P 1'
#
loop_
_entity.id
_entity.type
_entity.pdbx_description
1 polymer ?
#
loop_
_entity_poly.entity_id
_entity_poly.type
_entity_poly.pdbx_seq_one_letter_code
_entity_poly.pdbx_strand_id
1 'polypeptide(L)'
;MSDSAPARPGVLVVGAGSAGVAAAIASAETGADTLLVEASGHVGGTLARQLLEHSAGFHDANGNQVTGGVGQRIITLLQDYGGSPGHIRDDTAYTATRTPVNHAELAICEAILLHRAGVMLMLNTFVVDVAADAGMIRRVTTETPGIGRTTIGPAVVVDCSGDAVVFELAGAAFQTDRPSATQPASLLLKLGGVDFGPLMRYAAGHPADFRAGGHIGSPHDEHVNLWGFGRLLAAGHADGRLSWRRTELHLAGWPARGEAVLNLTRATVDAVHQPGAAYLVLAQQVMQAVSWFRDYVPGGRRAYLAHVADRVGVRESRRIAGLATLTREDVVGGLHSDQSIGLGAFPIDVHDAASPGMSHADCLTAAYDIPYGILVARDFTNLLAGGRCVSTTHEANGSARITATCFTTGEAAGCAAALVGRDGADARHIDVGALQAHLRSRGVIGRW
;
A
#
# COMPACT_ATOMS: atom_id res chain seq x y z
N MET A 1 21.86 -23.78 -2.50
CA MET A 1 21.56 -23.07 -1.24
C MET A 1 20.52 -23.90 -0.53
N SER A 2 20.68 -24.21 0.77
CA SER A 2 19.67 -24.99 1.48
C SER A 2 18.43 -24.13 1.68
N ASP A 3 17.27 -24.59 1.24
CA ASP A 3 15.97 -23.92 1.40
C ASP A 3 15.43 -23.88 2.85
N SER A 4 16.27 -24.14 3.83
CA SER A 4 15.88 -24.05 5.24
C SER A 4 16.07 -22.63 5.73
N ALA A 5 14.96 -21.98 6.15
CA ALA A 5 15.01 -20.70 6.84
C ALA A 5 16.02 -20.76 8.02
N PRO A 6 16.78 -19.69 8.29
CA PRO A 6 17.64 -19.66 9.45
C PRO A 6 16.78 -19.77 10.71
N ALA A 7 17.17 -20.66 11.60
CA ALA A 7 16.50 -20.84 12.88
C ALA A 7 16.50 -19.55 13.74
N ARG A 8 17.42 -18.61 13.46
CA ARG A 8 17.60 -17.35 14.20
C ARG A 8 18.06 -16.22 13.28
N PRO A 9 17.17 -15.63 12.47
CA PRO A 9 17.51 -14.44 11.71
C PRO A 9 17.73 -13.25 12.66
N GLY A 10 18.57 -12.31 12.23
CA GLY A 10 18.70 -11.02 12.92
C GLY A 10 17.38 -10.25 12.88
N VAL A 11 16.72 -10.21 11.72
CA VAL A 11 15.43 -9.56 11.54
C VAL A 11 14.46 -10.47 10.79
N LEU A 12 13.25 -10.62 11.32
CA LEU A 12 12.12 -11.23 10.65
C LEU A 12 11.16 -10.13 10.20
N VAL A 13 10.90 -10.02 8.90
CA VAL A 13 9.88 -9.15 8.32
C VAL A 13 8.68 -10.00 7.93
N VAL A 14 7.47 -9.58 8.31
CA VAL A 14 6.21 -10.30 8.03
C VAL A 14 5.34 -9.49 7.08
N GLY A 15 5.09 -10.05 5.89
CA GLY A 15 4.33 -9.42 4.80
C GLY A 15 5.23 -8.71 3.79
N ALA A 16 5.11 -9.09 2.50
CA ALA A 16 5.90 -8.55 1.39
C ALA A 16 5.12 -7.54 0.53
N GLY A 17 4.34 -6.67 1.16
CA GLY A 17 3.81 -5.45 0.53
C GLY A 17 4.87 -4.36 0.47
N SER A 18 4.52 -3.16 0.01
CA SER A 18 5.45 -2.03 -0.16
C SER A 18 6.32 -1.75 1.07
N ALA A 19 5.71 -1.76 2.27
CA ALA A 19 6.46 -1.57 3.51
C ALA A 19 7.41 -2.74 3.81
N GLY A 20 6.95 -3.98 3.63
CA GLY A 20 7.76 -5.15 3.96
C GLY A 20 8.92 -5.37 3.00
N VAL A 21 8.73 -5.12 1.71
CA VAL A 21 9.82 -5.12 0.72
C VAL A 21 10.87 -4.08 1.09
N ALA A 22 10.43 -2.84 1.40
CA ALA A 22 11.35 -1.78 1.81
C ALA A 22 12.07 -2.12 3.13
N ALA A 23 11.35 -2.67 4.11
CA ALA A 23 11.92 -3.06 5.40
C ALA A 23 12.97 -4.18 5.24
N ALA A 24 12.66 -5.21 4.45
CA ALA A 24 13.57 -6.34 4.25
C ALA A 24 14.85 -5.92 3.51
N ILE A 25 14.74 -5.13 2.43
CA ILE A 25 15.89 -4.59 1.72
C ILE A 25 16.73 -3.72 2.65
N ALA A 26 16.09 -2.78 3.37
CA ALA A 26 16.79 -1.87 4.25
C ALA A 26 17.50 -2.58 5.40
N SER A 27 16.85 -3.56 6.01
CA SER A 27 17.41 -4.36 7.08
C SER A 27 18.64 -5.15 6.61
N ALA A 28 18.54 -5.85 5.49
CA ALA A 28 19.65 -6.63 4.93
C ALA A 28 20.83 -5.74 4.53
N GLU A 29 20.59 -4.63 3.86
CA GLU A 29 21.62 -3.64 3.47
C GLU A 29 22.23 -2.91 4.68
N THR A 30 21.56 -2.89 5.84
CA THR A 30 22.11 -2.39 7.11
C THR A 30 22.95 -3.45 7.82
N GLY A 31 23.02 -4.69 7.27
CA GLY A 31 23.90 -5.76 7.72
C GLY A 31 23.22 -6.84 8.56
N ALA A 32 21.91 -6.88 8.65
CA ALA A 32 21.21 -7.93 9.37
C ALA A 32 20.92 -9.16 8.48
N ASP A 33 21.09 -10.37 9.02
CA ASP A 33 20.50 -11.56 8.40
C ASP A 33 18.97 -11.41 8.39
N THR A 34 18.40 -11.20 7.22
CA THR A 34 16.99 -10.83 7.07
C THR A 34 16.19 -11.93 6.40
N LEU A 35 15.12 -12.35 7.09
CA LEU A 35 14.11 -13.25 6.56
C LEU A 35 12.81 -12.48 6.33
N LEU A 36 12.27 -12.54 5.11
CA LEU A 36 10.97 -12.02 4.73
C LEU A 36 9.99 -13.17 4.52
N VAL A 37 8.87 -13.16 5.24
CA VAL A 37 7.78 -14.13 5.04
C VAL A 37 6.56 -13.46 4.44
N GLU A 38 5.94 -14.12 3.43
CA GLU A 38 4.74 -13.63 2.74
C GLU A 38 3.71 -14.75 2.59
N ALA A 39 2.47 -14.46 2.97
CA ALA A 39 1.37 -15.40 2.92
C ALA A 39 0.96 -15.81 1.50
N SER A 40 1.35 -15.06 0.51
CA SER A 40 1.03 -15.30 -0.90
C SER A 40 2.20 -15.86 -1.69
N GLY A 41 1.92 -16.21 -2.96
CA GLY A 41 2.90 -16.75 -3.89
C GLY A 41 3.84 -15.73 -4.53
N HIS A 42 3.71 -14.44 -4.26
CA HIS A 42 4.59 -13.39 -4.79
C HIS A 42 4.54 -12.11 -3.95
N VAL A 43 5.52 -11.24 -4.14
CA VAL A 43 5.66 -9.94 -3.46
C VAL A 43 4.81 -8.85 -4.12
N GLY A 44 4.78 -7.64 -3.56
CA GLY A 44 4.23 -6.42 -4.16
C GLY A 44 2.92 -5.92 -3.56
N GLY A 45 2.28 -6.69 -2.69
CA GLY A 45 1.11 -6.25 -1.90
C GLY A 45 0.04 -5.50 -2.71
N THR A 46 -0.31 -4.29 -2.28
CA THR A 46 -1.41 -3.53 -2.89
C THR A 46 -1.14 -3.13 -4.34
N LEU A 47 0.08 -2.74 -4.68
CA LEU A 47 0.41 -2.33 -6.06
C LEU A 47 0.35 -3.49 -7.04
N ALA A 48 0.89 -4.66 -6.67
CA ALA A 48 0.94 -5.81 -7.56
C ALA A 48 -0.33 -6.68 -7.42
N ARG A 49 -0.66 -7.13 -6.20
CA ARG A 49 -1.69 -8.14 -5.98
C ARG A 49 -3.12 -7.60 -5.90
N GLN A 50 -3.28 -6.34 -5.49
CA GLN A 50 -4.58 -5.68 -5.51
C GLN A 50 -4.77 -4.80 -6.75
N LEU A 51 -3.86 -4.86 -7.72
CA LEU A 51 -3.90 -4.15 -9.00
C LEU A 51 -4.04 -2.62 -8.84
N LEU A 52 -3.50 -2.02 -7.81
CA LEU A 52 -3.46 -0.57 -7.72
C LEU A 52 -2.30 -0.06 -8.57
N GLU A 53 -2.50 -0.02 -9.90
CA GLU A 53 -1.45 0.28 -10.90
C GLU A 53 -1.03 1.76 -10.92
N HIS A 54 -1.13 2.45 -9.81
CA HIS A 54 -0.55 3.77 -9.61
C HIS A 54 -0.35 4.02 -8.13
N SER A 55 0.66 4.80 -7.81
CA SER A 55 0.90 5.35 -6.49
C SER A 55 0.89 6.86 -6.55
N ALA A 56 0.66 7.52 -5.43
CA ALA A 56 0.81 8.95 -5.26
C ALA A 56 1.47 9.22 -3.90
N GLY A 57 1.78 10.48 -3.60
CA GLY A 57 2.44 10.84 -2.35
C GLY A 57 3.98 10.76 -2.38
N PHE A 58 4.60 10.53 -3.56
CA PHE A 58 6.04 10.69 -3.72
C PHE A 58 6.48 12.17 -3.71
N HIS A 59 5.55 13.08 -4.02
CA HIS A 59 5.75 14.53 -4.00
C HIS A 59 4.68 15.21 -3.17
N ASP A 60 5.04 16.34 -2.57
CA ASP A 60 4.08 17.21 -1.89
C ASP A 60 3.25 18.04 -2.90
N ALA A 61 2.32 18.84 -2.38
CA ALA A 61 1.45 19.69 -3.21
C ALA A 61 2.21 20.72 -4.08
N ASN A 62 3.45 21.05 -3.72
CA ASN A 62 4.31 21.97 -4.45
C ASN A 62 5.20 21.28 -5.49
N GLY A 63 5.11 19.95 -5.59
CA GLY A 63 5.93 19.15 -6.48
C GLY A 63 7.32 18.79 -5.95
N ASN A 64 7.62 19.07 -4.67
CA ASN A 64 8.87 18.65 -4.05
C ASN A 64 8.79 17.14 -3.72
N GLN A 65 9.84 16.40 -4.07
CA GLN A 65 9.90 14.98 -3.73
C GLN A 65 10.03 14.79 -2.21
N VAL A 66 9.23 13.88 -1.64
CA VAL A 66 9.19 13.57 -0.21
C VAL A 66 9.49 12.10 0.09
N THR A 67 9.41 11.21 -0.91
CA THR A 67 9.74 9.79 -0.78
C THR A 67 10.94 9.46 -1.65
N GLY A 68 12.01 8.98 -1.03
CA GLY A 68 13.26 8.55 -1.67
C GLY A 68 13.60 7.10 -1.33
N GLY A 69 14.86 6.81 -1.12
CA GLY A 69 15.36 5.52 -0.62
C GLY A 69 14.94 4.31 -1.48
N VAL A 70 14.51 3.24 -0.82
CA VAL A 70 14.09 1.99 -1.48
C VAL A 70 12.89 2.21 -2.40
N GLY A 71 11.93 3.05 -1.98
CA GLY A 71 10.75 3.36 -2.81
C GLY A 71 11.15 3.94 -4.17
N GLN A 72 12.05 4.92 -4.19
CA GLN A 72 12.56 5.51 -5.44
C GLN A 72 13.36 4.50 -6.26
N ARG A 73 14.18 3.67 -5.63
CA ARG A 73 14.97 2.63 -6.32
C ARG A 73 14.08 1.61 -7.04
N ILE A 74 12.94 1.23 -6.45
CA ILE A 74 11.95 0.35 -7.08
C ILE A 74 11.39 1.03 -8.34
N ILE A 75 10.98 2.29 -8.24
CA ILE A 75 10.43 3.03 -9.40
C ILE A 75 11.48 3.20 -10.50
N THR A 76 12.73 3.52 -10.14
CA THR A 76 13.83 3.65 -11.12
C THR A 76 14.07 2.33 -11.85
N LEU A 77 14.15 1.21 -11.13
CA LEU A 77 14.31 -0.10 -11.77
C LEU A 77 13.13 -0.46 -12.66
N LEU A 78 11.91 -0.11 -12.23
CA LEU A 78 10.71 -0.35 -13.02
C LEU A 78 10.67 0.50 -14.31
N GLN A 79 11.22 1.72 -14.29
CA GLN A 79 11.41 2.54 -15.51
C GLN A 79 12.38 1.89 -16.48
N ASP A 80 13.50 1.33 -15.99
CA ASP A 80 14.49 0.65 -16.83
C ASP A 80 13.89 -0.54 -17.59
N TYR A 81 12.86 -1.18 -17.04
CA TYR A 81 12.13 -2.29 -17.68
C TYR A 81 10.85 -1.85 -18.42
N GLY A 82 10.54 -0.55 -18.49
CA GLY A 82 9.37 -0.03 -19.20
C GLY A 82 8.03 -0.26 -18.47
N GLY A 83 8.08 -0.61 -17.18
CA GLY A 83 6.89 -0.85 -16.35
C GLY A 83 6.35 0.40 -15.66
N SER A 84 7.01 1.56 -15.82
CA SER A 84 6.58 2.86 -15.28
C SER A 84 7.14 4.00 -16.11
N PRO A 85 6.39 5.08 -16.34
CA PRO A 85 6.93 6.35 -16.84
C PRO A 85 7.66 7.15 -15.74
N GLY A 86 7.68 6.65 -14.49
CA GLY A 86 8.15 7.40 -13.32
C GLY A 86 7.05 8.29 -12.73
N HIS A 87 7.48 9.40 -12.13
CA HIS A 87 6.57 10.37 -11.54
C HIS A 87 6.08 11.35 -12.59
N ILE A 88 4.80 11.32 -12.88
CA ILE A 88 4.16 12.18 -13.87
C ILE A 88 3.09 13.05 -13.18
N ARG A 89 2.66 14.13 -13.84
CA ARG A 89 1.61 15.00 -13.33
C ARG A 89 0.32 14.19 -13.08
N ASP A 90 -0.38 14.50 -12.00
CA ASP A 90 -1.70 13.90 -11.74
C ASP A 90 -2.79 14.57 -12.59
N ASP A 91 -3.47 13.77 -13.42
CA ASP A 91 -4.55 14.23 -14.28
C ASP A 91 -5.84 14.58 -13.52
N THR A 92 -5.97 14.10 -12.29
CA THR A 92 -7.19 14.28 -11.48
C THR A 92 -7.17 15.52 -10.59
N ALA A 93 -6.07 16.27 -10.58
CA ALA A 93 -5.82 17.41 -9.69
C ALA A 93 -5.98 17.07 -8.19
N TYR A 94 -5.79 15.79 -7.83
CA TYR A 94 -5.91 15.30 -6.47
C TYR A 94 -4.57 15.37 -5.72
N THR A 95 -3.48 15.10 -6.42
CA THR A 95 -2.10 15.24 -5.95
C THR A 95 -1.27 15.97 -7.02
N ALA A 96 -0.08 16.43 -6.68
CA ALA A 96 0.78 17.08 -7.68
C ALA A 96 1.26 16.07 -8.73
N THR A 97 1.62 14.87 -8.28
CA THR A 97 2.11 13.80 -9.15
C THR A 97 1.47 12.46 -8.79
N ARG A 98 1.42 11.59 -9.76
CA ARG A 98 1.16 10.15 -9.62
C ARG A 98 2.30 9.35 -10.23
N THR A 99 2.41 8.10 -9.79
CA THR A 99 3.46 7.18 -10.25
C THR A 99 2.77 5.92 -10.76
N PRO A 100 2.50 5.84 -12.06
CA PRO A 100 1.96 4.61 -12.66
C PRO A 100 2.95 3.47 -12.54
N VAL A 101 2.45 2.27 -12.26
CA VAL A 101 3.25 1.05 -12.16
C VAL A 101 2.49 -0.10 -12.82
N ASN A 102 3.17 -0.90 -13.62
CA ASN A 102 2.61 -2.16 -14.06
C ASN A 102 2.78 -3.20 -12.95
N HIS A 103 1.69 -3.85 -12.54
CA HIS A 103 1.65 -4.75 -11.39
C HIS A 103 2.59 -5.96 -11.51
N ALA A 104 2.69 -6.56 -12.70
CA ALA A 104 3.49 -7.76 -12.91
C ALA A 104 4.99 -7.43 -12.93
N GLU A 105 5.37 -6.39 -13.68
CA GLU A 105 6.75 -5.91 -13.76
C GLU A 105 7.24 -5.40 -12.40
N LEU A 106 6.36 -4.74 -11.61
CA LEU A 106 6.67 -4.27 -10.26
C LEU A 106 7.05 -5.45 -9.34
N ALA A 107 6.24 -6.50 -9.29
CA ALA A 107 6.52 -7.66 -8.43
C ALA A 107 7.88 -8.31 -8.78
N ILE A 108 8.23 -8.37 -10.05
CA ILE A 108 9.54 -8.89 -10.49
C ILE A 108 10.67 -7.94 -10.10
N CYS A 109 10.51 -6.62 -10.28
CA CYS A 109 11.52 -5.64 -9.87
C CYS A 109 11.78 -5.68 -8.36
N GLU A 110 10.73 -5.79 -7.54
CA GLU A 110 10.86 -5.96 -6.10
C GLU A 110 11.58 -7.25 -5.71
N ALA A 111 11.26 -8.37 -6.37
CA ALA A 111 11.97 -9.65 -6.16
C ALA A 111 13.46 -9.56 -6.54
N ILE A 112 13.79 -8.88 -7.63
CA ILE A 112 15.18 -8.62 -8.04
C ILE A 112 15.92 -7.82 -6.96
N LEU A 113 15.32 -6.76 -6.42
CA LEU A 113 15.96 -5.95 -5.37
C LEU A 113 16.11 -6.72 -4.06
N LEU A 114 15.15 -7.51 -3.65
CA LEU A 114 15.24 -8.41 -2.50
C LEU A 114 16.39 -9.39 -2.66
N HIS A 115 16.51 -10.02 -3.83
CA HIS A 115 17.60 -10.94 -4.13
C HIS A 115 18.97 -10.25 -4.10
N ARG A 116 19.09 -9.05 -4.71
CA ARG A 116 20.35 -8.27 -4.69
C ARG A 116 20.75 -7.85 -3.29
N ALA A 117 19.79 -7.59 -2.41
CA ALA A 117 20.05 -7.26 -1.00
C ALA A 117 20.39 -8.48 -0.14
N GLY A 118 20.28 -9.71 -0.67
CA GLY A 118 20.57 -10.94 0.07
C GLY A 118 19.45 -11.35 1.04
N VAL A 119 18.23 -10.85 0.85
CA VAL A 119 17.07 -11.22 1.67
C VAL A 119 16.67 -12.66 1.41
N MET A 120 16.50 -13.43 2.47
CA MET A 120 15.83 -14.73 2.37
C MET A 120 14.32 -14.53 2.30
N LEU A 121 13.65 -15.18 1.34
CA LEU A 121 12.23 -15.02 1.07
C LEU A 121 11.51 -16.36 1.22
N MET A 122 10.46 -16.39 2.07
CA MET A 122 9.53 -17.50 2.17
C MET A 122 8.14 -17.06 1.71
N LEU A 123 7.70 -17.58 0.59
CA LEU A 123 6.35 -17.36 0.02
C LEU A 123 5.38 -18.45 0.47
N ASN A 124 4.07 -18.20 0.31
CA ASN A 124 3.00 -19.10 0.76
C ASN A 124 3.14 -19.49 2.24
N THR A 125 3.67 -18.57 3.06
CA THR A 125 4.05 -18.82 4.44
C THR A 125 3.24 -17.95 5.39
N PHE A 126 2.42 -18.57 6.22
CA PHE A 126 1.58 -17.89 7.19
C PHE A 126 2.25 -17.87 8.56
N VAL A 127 2.22 -16.72 9.25
CA VAL A 127 2.49 -16.67 10.69
C VAL A 127 1.24 -17.16 11.41
N VAL A 128 1.39 -18.18 12.26
CA VAL A 128 0.27 -18.87 12.90
C VAL A 128 0.33 -18.82 14.42
N ASP A 129 1.48 -18.51 15.01
CA ASP A 129 1.66 -18.36 16.46
C ASP A 129 2.85 -17.49 16.79
N VAL A 130 2.78 -16.78 17.93
CA VAL A 130 3.86 -15.94 18.48
C VAL A 130 3.99 -16.19 19.96
N ALA A 131 5.18 -16.59 20.39
CA ALA A 131 5.51 -16.75 21.81
C ALA A 131 6.36 -15.57 22.26
N ALA A 132 5.86 -14.83 23.26
CA ALA A 132 6.53 -13.69 23.87
C ALA A 132 6.76 -13.94 25.38
N ASP A 133 7.82 -13.33 25.91
CA ASP A 133 8.15 -13.36 27.33
C ASP A 133 8.73 -12.01 27.75
N ALA A 134 8.23 -11.46 28.87
CA ALA A 134 8.65 -10.18 29.44
C ALA A 134 8.71 -9.02 28.41
N GLY A 135 7.70 -8.90 27.54
CA GLY A 135 7.65 -7.86 26.51
C GLY A 135 8.66 -8.06 25.36
N MET A 136 9.13 -9.28 25.13
CA MET A 136 10.02 -9.62 24.03
C MET A 136 9.49 -10.83 23.27
N ILE A 137 9.38 -10.72 21.95
CA ILE A 137 9.08 -11.87 21.09
C ILE A 137 10.27 -12.80 21.10
N ARG A 138 10.03 -14.07 21.47
CA ARG A 138 11.03 -15.12 21.53
C ARG A 138 10.96 -16.07 20.34
N ARG A 139 9.75 -16.34 19.85
CA ARG A 139 9.52 -17.27 18.75
C ARG A 139 8.33 -16.83 17.90
N VAL A 140 8.45 -17.05 16.62
CA VAL A 140 7.36 -16.91 15.64
C VAL A 140 7.22 -18.26 14.94
N THR A 141 6.02 -18.84 14.97
CA THR A 141 5.72 -20.10 14.26
C THR A 141 5.07 -19.78 12.94
N THR A 142 5.61 -20.38 11.89
CA THR A 142 5.06 -20.26 10.53
C THR A 142 4.56 -21.60 10.02
N GLU A 143 3.59 -21.57 9.09
CA GLU A 143 3.09 -22.73 8.36
C GLU A 143 3.30 -22.52 6.86
N THR A 144 4.00 -23.45 6.21
CA THR A 144 4.30 -23.38 4.77
C THR A 144 3.85 -24.68 4.11
N PRO A 145 2.98 -24.67 3.07
CA PRO A 145 2.62 -25.87 2.35
C PRO A 145 3.84 -26.66 1.85
N GLY A 146 3.86 -27.96 2.11
CA GLY A 146 4.96 -28.86 1.73
C GLY A 146 6.18 -28.83 2.66
N ILE A 147 6.33 -27.80 3.53
CA ILE A 147 7.38 -27.74 4.56
C ILE A 147 6.78 -28.03 5.94
N GLY A 148 5.54 -27.59 6.19
CA GLY A 148 4.86 -27.69 7.48
C GLY A 148 5.21 -26.56 8.43
N ARG A 149 5.10 -26.80 9.73
CA ARG A 149 5.37 -25.82 10.78
C ARG A 149 6.85 -25.67 11.03
N THR A 150 7.28 -24.40 11.02
CA THR A 150 8.66 -24.01 11.34
C THR A 150 8.64 -22.96 12.46
N THR A 151 9.55 -23.11 13.43
CA THR A 151 9.71 -22.13 14.51
C THR A 151 10.96 -21.31 14.26
N ILE A 152 10.79 -19.98 14.26
CA ILE A 152 11.81 -18.96 14.02
C ILE A 152 12.04 -18.19 15.32
N GLY A 153 13.31 -17.99 15.71
CA GLY A 153 13.70 -17.21 16.89
C GLY A 153 14.39 -15.91 16.49
N PRO A 154 13.69 -14.89 15.98
CA PRO A 154 14.28 -13.66 15.50
C PRO A 154 14.79 -12.79 16.66
N ALA A 155 15.86 -11.99 16.39
CA ALA A 155 16.25 -10.96 17.34
C ALA A 155 15.20 -9.82 17.37
N VAL A 156 14.73 -9.40 16.18
CA VAL A 156 13.72 -8.35 16.01
C VAL A 156 12.67 -8.77 14.99
N VAL A 157 11.43 -8.36 15.20
CA VAL A 157 10.31 -8.56 14.26
C VAL A 157 9.80 -7.23 13.74
N VAL A 158 9.59 -7.15 12.41
CA VAL A 158 8.91 -6.03 11.75
C VAL A 158 7.62 -6.54 11.14
N ASP A 159 6.49 -6.15 11.68
CA ASP A 159 5.16 -6.51 11.14
C ASP A 159 4.75 -5.53 10.03
N CYS A 160 4.84 -5.98 8.80
CA CYS A 160 4.39 -5.30 7.59
C CYS A 160 3.19 -6.02 6.93
N SER A 161 2.47 -6.86 7.68
CA SER A 161 1.33 -7.64 7.16
C SER A 161 0.15 -6.76 6.73
N GLY A 162 0.12 -5.50 7.15
CA GLY A 162 -0.95 -4.55 6.95
C GLY A 162 -2.15 -4.77 7.87
N ASP A 163 -2.27 -5.95 8.47
CA ASP A 163 -3.34 -6.31 9.42
C ASP A 163 -2.82 -6.49 10.86
N ALA A 164 -1.53 -6.17 11.12
CA ALA A 164 -0.85 -6.31 12.40
C ALA A 164 -0.97 -7.73 13.00
N VAL A 165 -0.70 -8.74 12.18
CA VAL A 165 -0.87 -10.16 12.53
C VAL A 165 0.04 -10.57 13.67
N VAL A 166 1.32 -10.13 13.65
CA VAL A 166 2.27 -10.45 14.74
C VAL A 166 1.86 -9.78 16.03
N PHE A 167 1.41 -8.52 15.97
CA PHE A 167 0.89 -7.80 17.15
C PHE A 167 -0.32 -8.51 17.77
N GLU A 168 -1.26 -8.98 16.94
CA GLU A 168 -2.43 -9.73 17.42
C GLU A 168 -2.04 -11.02 18.11
N LEU A 169 -1.19 -11.83 17.46
CA LEU A 169 -0.76 -13.12 18.01
C LEU A 169 0.13 -12.97 19.25
N ALA A 170 0.86 -11.86 19.36
CA ALA A 170 1.65 -11.52 20.56
C ALA A 170 0.81 -10.95 21.71
N GLY A 171 -0.45 -10.62 21.49
CA GLY A 171 -1.30 -9.95 22.48
C GLY A 171 -0.93 -8.48 22.73
N ALA A 172 -0.30 -7.82 21.75
CA ALA A 172 0.07 -6.42 21.86
C ALA A 172 -1.14 -5.48 21.76
N ALA A 173 -0.98 -4.25 22.24
CA ALA A 173 -2.06 -3.27 22.27
C ALA A 173 -2.33 -2.64 20.88
N PHE A 174 -3.59 -2.29 20.64
CA PHE A 174 -4.09 -1.62 19.44
C PHE A 174 -4.71 -0.26 19.78
N GLN A 175 -4.84 0.59 18.77
CA GLN A 175 -5.63 1.81 18.84
C GLN A 175 -7.10 1.47 19.07
N THR A 176 -7.78 2.29 19.88
CA THR A 176 -9.18 2.06 20.29
C THR A 176 -10.19 2.92 19.54
N ASP A 177 -9.74 3.95 18.81
CA ASP A 177 -10.57 4.83 17.98
C ASP A 177 -11.03 4.13 16.70
N ARG A 178 -11.91 3.14 16.83
CA ARG A 178 -12.48 2.44 15.68
C ARG A 178 -13.71 3.20 15.20
N PRO A 179 -13.82 3.47 13.87
CA PRO A 179 -15.07 3.99 13.32
C PRO A 179 -16.20 2.99 13.53
N SER A 180 -17.43 3.48 13.61
CA SER A 180 -18.63 2.65 13.73
C SER A 180 -18.85 1.71 12.54
N ALA A 181 -18.24 2.02 11.39
CA ALA A 181 -18.24 1.17 10.20
C ALA A 181 -16.84 1.16 9.58
N THR A 182 -16.38 -0.01 9.14
CA THR A 182 -15.14 -0.17 8.40
C THR A 182 -15.23 0.50 7.03
N GLN A 183 -14.11 1.01 6.53
CA GLN A 183 -14.05 1.51 5.16
C GLN A 183 -14.39 0.38 4.16
N PRO A 184 -15.18 0.66 3.09
CA PRO A 184 -15.56 -0.37 2.15
C PRO A 184 -14.36 -1.03 1.50
N ALA A 185 -14.45 -2.34 1.34
CA ALA A 185 -13.48 -3.14 0.58
C ALA A 185 -13.76 -3.05 -0.92
N SER A 186 -12.74 -3.33 -1.73
CA SER A 186 -12.83 -3.33 -3.19
C SER A 186 -12.08 -4.54 -3.77
N LEU A 187 -12.49 -4.97 -4.95
CA LEU A 187 -11.77 -5.93 -5.77
C LEU A 187 -11.51 -5.27 -7.13
N LEU A 188 -10.29 -4.82 -7.36
CA LEU A 188 -9.94 -4.15 -8.60
C LEU A 188 -9.88 -5.17 -9.73
N LEU A 189 -10.19 -4.69 -10.93
CA LEU A 189 -10.17 -5.51 -12.14
C LEU A 189 -9.42 -4.78 -13.25
N LYS A 190 -8.71 -5.54 -14.06
CA LYS A 190 -8.00 -5.07 -15.23
C LYS A 190 -8.72 -5.55 -16.49
N LEU A 191 -9.03 -4.63 -17.36
CA LEU A 191 -9.58 -4.88 -18.67
C LEU A 191 -8.47 -4.84 -19.73
N GLY A 192 -8.51 -5.76 -20.68
CA GLY A 192 -7.79 -5.69 -21.93
C GLY A 192 -8.71 -5.35 -23.08
N GLY A 193 -8.17 -4.99 -24.24
CA GLY A 193 -8.93 -4.68 -25.44
C GLY A 193 -9.70 -3.37 -25.41
N VAL A 194 -9.29 -2.43 -24.54
CA VAL A 194 -9.86 -1.08 -24.44
C VAL A 194 -9.32 -0.20 -25.58
N ASP A 195 -10.24 0.42 -26.33
CA ASP A 195 -9.90 1.42 -27.34
C ASP A 195 -9.91 2.82 -26.72
N PHE A 196 -8.73 3.35 -26.44
CA PHE A 196 -8.59 4.66 -25.82
C PHE A 196 -8.95 5.83 -26.74
N GLY A 197 -9.01 5.64 -28.06
CA GLY A 197 -9.40 6.71 -28.98
C GLY A 197 -10.82 7.22 -28.72
N PRO A 198 -11.88 6.38 -28.81
CA PRO A 198 -13.25 6.77 -28.48
C PRO A 198 -13.41 7.16 -27.00
N LEU A 199 -12.72 6.47 -26.07
CA LEU A 199 -12.78 6.77 -24.64
C LEU A 199 -12.33 8.21 -24.35
N MET A 200 -11.17 8.60 -24.85
CA MET A 200 -10.61 9.93 -24.61
C MET A 200 -11.42 11.03 -25.32
N ARG A 201 -11.99 10.76 -26.50
CA ARG A 201 -12.93 11.68 -27.16
C ARG A 201 -14.20 11.90 -26.32
N TYR A 202 -14.73 10.83 -25.70
CA TYR A 202 -15.86 10.96 -24.79
C TYR A 202 -15.49 11.86 -23.60
N ALA A 203 -14.36 11.61 -22.94
CA ALA A 203 -13.91 12.37 -21.79
C ALA A 203 -13.72 13.86 -22.16
N ALA A 204 -13.06 14.15 -23.27
CA ALA A 204 -12.88 15.52 -23.76
C ALA A 204 -14.20 16.23 -24.14
N GLY A 205 -15.18 15.49 -24.66
CA GLY A 205 -16.50 16.02 -25.02
C GLY A 205 -17.45 16.19 -23.83
N HIS A 206 -17.16 15.62 -22.69
CA HIS A 206 -18.00 15.63 -21.48
C HIS A 206 -17.21 15.98 -20.21
N PRO A 207 -16.46 17.10 -20.19
CA PRO A 207 -15.56 17.42 -19.06
C PRO A 207 -16.29 17.54 -17.72
N ALA A 208 -17.57 17.91 -17.72
CA ALA A 208 -18.39 17.97 -16.50
C ALA A 208 -18.74 16.59 -15.90
N ASP A 209 -18.50 15.49 -16.62
CA ASP A 209 -18.66 14.11 -16.15
C ASP A 209 -17.40 13.59 -15.43
N PHE A 210 -16.35 14.39 -15.37
CA PHE A 210 -15.08 14.10 -14.72
C PHE A 210 -14.78 15.12 -13.61
N ARG A 211 -13.81 14.81 -12.75
CA ARG A 211 -13.45 15.71 -11.64
C ARG A 211 -13.02 17.08 -12.15
N ALA A 212 -13.54 18.11 -11.49
CA ALA A 212 -13.19 19.50 -11.78
C ALA A 212 -11.69 19.78 -11.54
N GLY A 213 -11.09 20.57 -12.45
CA GLY A 213 -9.65 20.88 -12.39
C GLY A 213 -8.73 19.77 -12.91
N GLY A 214 -9.28 18.60 -13.24
CA GLY A 214 -8.52 17.51 -13.84
C GLY A 214 -8.12 17.82 -15.29
N HIS A 215 -7.08 17.15 -15.77
CA HIS A 215 -6.65 17.15 -17.16
C HIS A 215 -7.16 15.88 -17.85
N ILE A 216 -7.78 16.05 -19.00
CA ILE A 216 -8.13 14.92 -19.86
C ILE A 216 -6.93 14.68 -20.76
N GLY A 217 -6.20 13.61 -20.52
CA GLY A 217 -5.03 13.21 -21.31
C GLY A 217 -5.35 12.85 -22.76
N SER A 218 -4.39 12.28 -23.43
CA SER A 218 -4.42 11.86 -24.83
C SER A 218 -4.41 10.32 -24.95
N PRO A 219 -5.00 9.74 -26.01
CA PRO A 219 -4.83 8.31 -26.31
C PRO A 219 -3.38 7.93 -26.68
N HIS A 220 -2.49 8.90 -26.80
CA HIS A 220 -1.06 8.71 -27.09
C HIS A 220 -0.17 8.87 -25.85
N ASP A 221 -0.75 9.21 -24.70
CA ASP A 221 -0.01 9.28 -23.45
C ASP A 221 0.40 7.87 -22.99
N GLU A 222 1.52 7.74 -22.33
CA GLU A 222 1.98 6.45 -21.79
C GLU A 222 0.98 5.88 -20.78
N HIS A 223 0.38 6.76 -19.99
CA HIS A 223 -0.62 6.40 -19.00
C HIS A 223 -1.63 7.52 -18.79
N VAL A 224 -2.92 7.15 -18.71
CA VAL A 224 -4.03 8.06 -18.44
C VAL A 224 -4.69 7.73 -17.10
N ASN A 225 -5.20 8.76 -16.42
CA ASN A 225 -5.88 8.63 -15.14
C ASN A 225 -7.19 9.43 -15.18
N LEU A 226 -8.32 8.73 -15.24
CA LEU A 226 -9.64 9.33 -15.36
C LEU A 226 -10.47 9.06 -14.13
N TRP A 227 -11.10 10.10 -13.59
CA TRP A 227 -12.00 9.97 -12.46
C TRP A 227 -13.32 10.65 -12.74
N GLY A 228 -14.40 9.86 -12.82
CA GLY A 228 -15.72 10.38 -13.23
C GLY A 228 -16.64 9.29 -13.74
N PHE A 229 -17.18 9.46 -14.97
CA PHE A 229 -18.13 8.56 -15.61
C PHE A 229 -19.51 8.51 -14.96
N GLY A 230 -19.89 9.56 -14.21
CA GLY A 230 -21.12 9.59 -13.42
C GLY A 230 -22.37 9.39 -14.27
N ARG A 231 -22.43 9.98 -15.48
CA ARG A 231 -23.55 9.83 -16.42
C ARG A 231 -23.71 8.38 -16.91
N LEU A 232 -22.60 7.72 -17.24
CA LEU A 232 -22.61 6.34 -17.72
C LEU A 232 -22.94 5.36 -16.58
N LEU A 233 -22.46 5.63 -15.38
CA LEU A 233 -22.83 4.88 -14.18
C LEU A 233 -24.30 5.01 -13.86
N ALA A 234 -24.85 6.23 -13.92
CA ALA A 234 -26.28 6.48 -13.69
C ALA A 234 -27.15 5.71 -14.69
N ALA A 235 -26.77 5.67 -15.97
CA ALA A 235 -27.46 4.87 -16.97
C ALA A 235 -27.42 3.36 -16.63
N GLY A 236 -26.22 2.85 -16.28
CA GLY A 236 -26.07 1.44 -15.88
C GLY A 236 -26.88 1.06 -14.64
N HIS A 237 -27.02 1.99 -13.69
CA HIS A 237 -27.90 1.79 -12.51
C HIS A 237 -29.38 1.79 -12.89
N ALA A 238 -29.82 2.73 -13.74
CA ALA A 238 -31.19 2.83 -14.19
C ALA A 238 -31.66 1.56 -14.92
N ASP A 239 -30.75 0.95 -15.69
CA ASP A 239 -31.03 -0.29 -16.45
C ASP A 239 -30.78 -1.58 -15.64
N GLY A 240 -30.44 -1.46 -14.34
CA GLY A 240 -30.16 -2.60 -13.47
C GLY A 240 -28.89 -3.38 -13.79
N ARG A 241 -27.98 -2.82 -14.59
CA ARG A 241 -26.69 -3.46 -14.95
C ARG A 241 -25.70 -3.46 -13.77
N LEU A 242 -25.80 -2.47 -12.89
CA LEU A 242 -24.98 -2.32 -11.69
C LEU A 242 -25.88 -2.43 -10.45
N SER A 243 -25.66 -3.45 -9.63
CA SER A 243 -26.50 -3.74 -8.44
C SER A 243 -26.04 -3.00 -7.18
N TRP A 244 -24.88 -2.34 -7.19
CA TRP A 244 -24.36 -1.55 -6.06
C TRP A 244 -24.27 -0.08 -6.43
N ARG A 245 -24.35 0.81 -5.45
CA ARG A 245 -24.30 2.27 -5.69
C ARG A 245 -22.88 2.77 -5.78
N ARG A 246 -22.55 3.40 -6.93
CA ARG A 246 -21.30 4.10 -7.18
C ARG A 246 -21.58 5.31 -8.07
N THR A 247 -21.07 6.48 -7.72
CA THR A 247 -21.31 7.72 -8.48
C THR A 247 -20.12 8.12 -9.35
N GLU A 248 -18.98 7.48 -9.14
CA GLU A 248 -17.76 7.72 -9.92
C GLU A 248 -16.94 6.44 -10.08
N LEU A 249 -16.25 6.34 -11.20
CA LEU A 249 -15.25 5.32 -11.52
C LEU A 249 -13.87 5.99 -11.52
N HIS A 250 -12.90 5.35 -10.92
CA HIS A 250 -11.50 5.66 -11.14
C HIS A 250 -10.90 4.63 -12.12
N LEU A 251 -10.41 5.13 -13.27
CA LEU A 251 -9.80 4.35 -14.32
C LEU A 251 -8.33 4.74 -14.48
N ALA A 252 -7.43 3.80 -14.29
CA ALA A 252 -6.00 3.92 -14.58
C ALA A 252 -5.68 3.11 -15.85
N GLY A 253 -5.20 3.74 -16.90
CA GLY A 253 -5.10 3.13 -18.22
C GLY A 253 -3.74 3.23 -18.89
N TRP A 254 -3.37 2.18 -19.63
CA TRP A 254 -2.19 2.07 -20.46
C TRP A 254 -2.62 2.05 -21.93
N PRO A 255 -2.74 3.22 -22.61
CA PRO A 255 -3.31 3.30 -23.96
C PRO A 255 -2.58 2.43 -24.99
N ALA A 256 -1.24 2.42 -24.98
CA ALA A 256 -0.46 1.61 -25.91
C ALA A 256 -0.66 0.10 -25.74
N ARG A 257 -1.05 -0.36 -24.53
CA ARG A 257 -1.33 -1.78 -24.22
C ARG A 257 -2.82 -2.12 -24.43
N GLY A 258 -3.70 -1.13 -24.57
CA GLY A 258 -5.15 -1.32 -24.58
C GLY A 258 -5.67 -1.86 -23.25
N GLU A 259 -5.04 -1.51 -22.13
CA GLU A 259 -5.35 -2.01 -20.79
C GLU A 259 -5.85 -0.90 -19.88
N ALA A 260 -6.83 -1.20 -19.03
CA ALA A 260 -7.33 -0.28 -18.01
C ALA A 260 -7.67 -1.02 -16.71
N VAL A 261 -7.21 -0.48 -15.59
CA VAL A 261 -7.62 -0.94 -14.25
C VAL A 261 -8.79 -0.08 -13.79
N LEU A 262 -9.82 -0.75 -13.29
CA LEU A 262 -11.02 -0.11 -12.75
C LEU A 262 -11.08 -0.27 -11.22
N ASN A 263 -11.17 0.86 -10.51
CA ASN A 263 -11.57 0.92 -9.12
C ASN A 263 -13.03 1.33 -9.05
N LEU A 264 -13.92 0.34 -9.15
CA LEU A 264 -15.37 0.54 -9.24
C LEU A 264 -16.15 -0.29 -8.20
N THR A 265 -15.69 -1.51 -7.92
CA THR A 265 -16.38 -2.41 -6.99
C THR A 265 -16.35 -1.92 -5.55
N ARG A 266 -17.36 -2.30 -4.76
CA ARG A 266 -17.51 -1.82 -3.38
C ARG A 266 -18.30 -2.83 -2.55
N ALA A 267 -17.74 -3.26 -1.42
CA ALA A 267 -18.45 -4.05 -0.42
C ALA A 267 -18.30 -3.42 0.96
N THR A 268 -19.40 -3.34 1.70
CA THR A 268 -19.45 -2.87 3.09
C THR A 268 -19.35 -4.00 4.10
N VAL A 269 -19.25 -5.25 3.62
CA VAL A 269 -18.97 -6.41 4.46
C VAL A 269 -17.59 -6.28 5.07
N ASP A 270 -17.45 -6.62 6.34
CA ASP A 270 -16.17 -6.65 7.02
C ASP A 270 -15.22 -7.67 6.36
N ALA A 271 -14.38 -7.17 5.46
CA ALA A 271 -13.48 -8.01 4.67
C ALA A 271 -12.29 -8.57 5.48
N VAL A 272 -12.04 -8.07 6.68
CA VAL A 272 -11.01 -8.60 7.58
C VAL A 272 -11.49 -9.90 8.25
N HIS A 273 -12.70 -9.88 8.82
CA HIS A 273 -13.25 -11.03 9.54
C HIS A 273 -14.12 -11.95 8.67
N GLN A 274 -14.61 -11.45 7.53
CA GLN A 274 -15.46 -12.18 6.58
C GLN A 274 -14.94 -12.10 5.13
N PRO A 275 -13.67 -12.44 4.86
CA PRO A 275 -13.04 -12.23 3.55
C PRO A 275 -13.77 -13.00 2.42
N GLY A 276 -14.27 -14.20 2.69
CA GLY A 276 -15.02 -14.99 1.71
C GLY A 276 -16.35 -14.34 1.33
N ALA A 277 -17.12 -13.82 2.29
CA ALA A 277 -18.36 -13.10 2.00
C ALA A 277 -18.11 -11.82 1.19
N ALA A 278 -17.09 -11.04 1.56
CA ALA A 278 -16.71 -9.87 0.80
C ALA A 278 -16.30 -10.21 -0.64
N TYR A 279 -15.50 -11.27 -0.82
CA TYR A 279 -15.07 -11.73 -2.13
C TYR A 279 -16.25 -12.12 -3.04
N LEU A 280 -17.20 -12.89 -2.53
CA LEU A 280 -18.37 -13.35 -3.32
C LEU A 280 -19.22 -12.17 -3.81
N VAL A 281 -19.45 -11.17 -2.95
CA VAL A 281 -20.16 -9.93 -3.35
C VAL A 281 -19.38 -9.17 -4.42
N LEU A 282 -18.08 -8.99 -4.23
CA LEU A 282 -17.24 -8.24 -5.14
C LEU A 282 -17.03 -8.95 -6.48
N ALA A 283 -16.97 -10.28 -6.51
CA ALA A 283 -16.86 -11.07 -7.73
C ALA A 283 -18.06 -10.89 -8.66
N GLN A 284 -19.28 -10.83 -8.11
CA GLN A 284 -20.47 -10.50 -8.90
C GLN A 284 -20.37 -9.09 -9.50
N GLN A 285 -19.92 -8.12 -8.71
CA GLN A 285 -19.73 -6.74 -9.17
C GLN A 285 -18.68 -6.64 -10.28
N VAL A 286 -17.60 -7.43 -10.22
CA VAL A 286 -16.59 -7.49 -11.29
C VAL A 286 -17.23 -7.85 -12.62
N MET A 287 -18.04 -8.91 -12.68
CA MET A 287 -18.69 -9.32 -13.93
C MET A 287 -19.72 -8.31 -14.43
N GLN A 288 -20.45 -7.66 -13.53
CA GLN A 288 -21.35 -6.56 -13.88
C GLN A 288 -20.58 -5.35 -14.41
N ALA A 289 -19.44 -5.01 -13.80
CA ALA A 289 -18.57 -3.91 -14.25
C ALA A 289 -18.03 -4.16 -15.66
N VAL A 290 -17.60 -5.39 -15.97
CA VAL A 290 -17.14 -5.78 -17.32
C VAL A 290 -18.26 -5.61 -18.36
N SER A 291 -19.46 -6.12 -18.05
CA SER A 291 -20.61 -6.01 -18.93
C SER A 291 -21.02 -4.55 -19.14
N TRP A 292 -21.11 -3.79 -18.05
CA TRP A 292 -21.40 -2.36 -18.08
C TRP A 292 -20.36 -1.59 -18.93
N PHE A 293 -19.08 -1.86 -18.76
CA PHE A 293 -18.02 -1.17 -19.48
C PHE A 293 -18.14 -1.40 -21.00
N ARG A 294 -18.46 -2.64 -21.42
CA ARG A 294 -18.70 -2.99 -22.82
C ARG A 294 -19.88 -2.26 -23.44
N ASP A 295 -20.96 -2.17 -22.68
CA ASP A 295 -22.24 -1.68 -23.20
C ASP A 295 -22.33 -0.14 -23.19
N TYR A 296 -21.69 0.52 -22.21
CA TYR A 296 -21.88 1.96 -21.96
C TYR A 296 -20.63 2.81 -22.23
N VAL A 297 -19.42 2.28 -22.04
CA VAL A 297 -18.21 3.10 -22.14
C VAL A 297 -17.70 3.12 -23.58
N PRO A 298 -17.58 4.31 -24.23
CA PRO A 298 -17.00 4.43 -25.55
C PRO A 298 -15.59 3.85 -25.59
N GLY A 299 -15.33 2.93 -26.54
CA GLY A 299 -14.09 2.17 -26.61
C GLY A 299 -14.10 0.86 -25.83
N GLY A 300 -15.16 0.58 -25.05
CA GLY A 300 -15.29 -0.64 -24.25
C GLY A 300 -15.77 -1.87 -24.99
N ARG A 301 -16.33 -1.76 -26.19
CA ARG A 301 -17.05 -2.85 -26.89
C ARG A 301 -16.27 -4.16 -26.98
N ARG A 302 -14.95 -4.11 -27.15
CA ARG A 302 -14.07 -5.28 -27.25
C ARG A 302 -13.34 -5.59 -25.95
N ALA A 303 -13.62 -4.84 -24.88
CA ALA A 303 -12.96 -5.06 -23.61
C ALA A 303 -13.29 -6.46 -23.04
N TYR A 304 -12.31 -7.07 -22.42
CA TYR A 304 -12.43 -8.35 -21.74
C TYR A 304 -11.74 -8.28 -20.39
N LEU A 305 -12.16 -9.14 -19.48
CA LEU A 305 -11.52 -9.27 -18.17
C LEU A 305 -10.13 -9.90 -18.36
N ALA A 306 -9.08 -9.10 -18.27
CA ALA A 306 -7.70 -9.56 -18.40
C ALA A 306 -7.16 -10.09 -17.07
N HIS A 307 -7.51 -9.41 -15.95
CA HIS A 307 -7.05 -9.81 -14.63
C HIS A 307 -8.02 -9.33 -13.54
N VAL A 308 -8.04 -10.01 -12.40
CA VAL A 308 -8.73 -9.62 -11.18
C VAL A 308 -7.72 -9.62 -10.04
N ALA A 309 -7.82 -8.67 -9.12
CA ALA A 309 -6.97 -8.66 -7.94
C ALA A 309 -7.02 -10.00 -7.20
N ASP A 310 -5.86 -10.51 -6.80
CA ASP A 310 -5.74 -11.80 -6.08
C ASP A 310 -6.29 -11.74 -4.66
N ARG A 311 -6.41 -10.53 -4.13
CA ARG A 311 -6.86 -10.25 -2.77
C ARG A 311 -7.87 -9.12 -2.75
N VAL A 312 -8.87 -9.25 -1.90
CA VAL A 312 -9.76 -8.14 -1.56
C VAL A 312 -8.96 -7.00 -0.97
N GLY A 313 -9.12 -5.81 -1.50
CA GLY A 313 -8.47 -4.60 -1.02
C GLY A 313 -9.13 -4.10 0.26
N VAL A 314 -8.42 -4.24 1.37
CA VAL A 314 -8.79 -3.74 2.70
C VAL A 314 -8.05 -2.44 2.96
N ARG A 315 -8.82 -1.35 3.15
CA ARG A 315 -8.25 -0.01 3.36
C ARG A 315 -7.74 0.20 4.77
N GLU A 316 -8.40 -0.38 5.75
CA GLU A 316 -8.11 -0.25 7.16
C GLU A 316 -8.49 -1.54 7.90
N SER A 317 -7.65 -1.89 8.89
CA SER A 317 -7.90 -2.99 9.81
C SER A 317 -7.42 -2.59 11.21
N ARG A 318 -6.48 -3.33 11.80
CA ARG A 318 -5.86 -2.97 13.09
C ARG A 318 -4.76 -1.94 12.88
N ARG A 319 -4.66 -0.99 13.80
CA ARG A 319 -3.58 -0.02 13.94
C ARG A 319 -2.95 -0.23 15.31
N ILE A 320 -1.63 -0.36 15.37
CA ILE A 320 -0.93 -0.65 16.62
C ILE A 320 -1.03 0.53 17.60
N ALA A 321 -0.93 0.28 18.89
CA ALA A 321 -0.67 1.31 19.88
C ALA A 321 0.85 1.48 20.01
N GLY A 322 1.39 2.49 19.31
CA GLY A 322 2.81 2.82 19.32
C GLY A 322 3.21 3.72 20.49
N LEU A 323 4.50 4.08 20.55
CA LEU A 323 5.04 5.10 21.46
C LEU A 323 4.50 6.51 21.15
N ALA A 324 4.21 6.77 19.88
CA ALA A 324 3.52 7.96 19.40
C ALA A 324 2.33 7.53 18.53
N THR A 325 1.39 8.44 18.33
CA THR A 325 0.26 8.24 17.43
C THR A 325 0.18 9.45 16.50
N LEU A 326 0.25 9.21 15.18
CA LEU A 326 0.04 10.27 14.20
C LEU A 326 -1.44 10.60 14.13
N THR A 327 -1.79 11.87 14.30
CA THR A 327 -3.17 12.35 14.35
C THR A 327 -3.56 13.07 13.03
N ARG A 328 -4.87 13.31 12.85
CA ARG A 328 -5.36 14.15 11.76
C ARG A 328 -4.75 15.54 11.79
N GLU A 329 -4.66 16.13 12.98
CA GLU A 329 -4.12 17.47 13.22
C GLU A 329 -2.65 17.53 12.82
N ASP A 330 -1.86 16.49 13.11
CA ASP A 330 -0.46 16.37 12.69
C ASP A 330 -0.32 16.36 11.16
N VAL A 331 -1.17 15.58 10.49
CA VAL A 331 -1.17 15.46 9.03
C VAL A 331 -1.56 16.78 8.35
N VAL A 332 -2.69 17.38 8.77
CA VAL A 332 -3.21 18.60 8.17
C VAL A 332 -2.35 19.82 8.52
N GLY A 333 -1.83 19.85 9.74
CA GLY A 333 -0.95 20.93 10.24
C GLY A 333 0.48 20.86 9.72
N GLY A 334 0.85 19.80 9.00
CA GLY A 334 2.22 19.64 8.49
C GLY A 334 3.24 19.44 9.62
N LEU A 335 2.98 18.51 10.55
CA LEU A 335 3.80 18.19 11.72
C LEU A 335 5.30 18.35 11.46
N HIS A 336 6.00 19.02 12.36
CA HIS A 336 7.46 19.01 12.49
C HIS A 336 7.86 18.19 13.72
N SER A 337 8.82 17.28 13.56
CA SER A 337 9.27 16.39 14.62
C SER A 337 10.78 16.17 14.55
N ASP A 338 11.47 16.32 15.66
CA ASP A 338 12.88 15.93 15.83
C ASP A 338 13.09 14.40 15.79
N GLN A 339 12.00 13.64 15.97
CA GLN A 339 11.96 12.17 15.85
C GLN A 339 11.54 11.70 14.45
N SER A 340 11.65 12.56 13.43
CA SER A 340 11.25 12.25 12.05
C SER A 340 12.04 11.09 11.47
N ILE A 341 11.36 10.16 10.77
CA ILE A 341 11.98 9.07 10.00
C ILE A 341 11.76 9.24 8.49
N GLY A 342 11.25 10.38 8.08
CA GLY A 342 10.91 10.75 6.72
C GLY A 342 9.61 11.52 6.63
N LEU A 343 9.11 11.73 5.43
CA LEU A 343 7.96 12.59 5.15
C LEU A 343 6.77 11.81 4.60
N GLY A 344 5.56 12.32 4.89
CA GLY A 344 4.32 11.97 4.22
C GLY A 344 3.69 13.20 3.58
N ALA A 345 2.99 13.02 2.45
CA ALA A 345 2.42 14.16 1.72
C ALA A 345 1.09 13.85 1.01
N PHE A 346 0.46 12.73 1.30
CA PHE A 346 -0.79 12.37 0.65
C PHE A 346 -1.98 12.96 1.40
N PRO A 347 -3.02 13.47 0.70
CA PRO A 347 -4.27 13.91 1.33
C PRO A 347 -4.90 12.82 2.20
N ILE A 348 -5.70 13.24 3.20
CA ILE A 348 -6.46 12.29 4.01
C ILE A 348 -7.58 11.69 3.17
N ASP A 349 -7.43 10.42 2.78
CA ASP A 349 -8.37 9.66 1.97
C ASP A 349 -9.12 8.64 2.82
N VAL A 350 -10.33 9.00 3.22
CA VAL A 350 -11.24 8.11 3.97
C VAL A 350 -12.49 7.83 3.15
N HIS A 351 -12.80 6.57 2.94
CA HIS A 351 -14.00 6.12 2.24
C HIS A 351 -15.13 5.83 3.23
N ASP A 352 -16.17 6.64 3.23
CA ASP A 352 -17.34 6.43 4.07
C ASP A 352 -18.22 5.29 3.52
N ALA A 353 -18.59 4.34 4.38
CA ALA A 353 -19.47 3.24 4.03
C ALA A 353 -20.88 3.70 3.59
N ALA A 354 -21.37 4.82 4.11
CA ALA A 354 -22.69 5.38 3.81
C ALA A 354 -22.71 6.19 2.50
N SER A 355 -21.56 6.71 2.03
CA SER A 355 -21.46 7.52 0.81
C SER A 355 -21.14 6.66 -0.42
N PRO A 356 -21.83 6.83 -1.56
CA PRO A 356 -21.51 6.14 -2.80
C PRO A 356 -20.26 6.68 -3.51
N GLY A 357 -19.74 7.85 -3.12
CA GLY A 357 -18.51 8.47 -3.59
C GLY A 357 -17.34 8.31 -2.61
N MET A 358 -16.28 9.08 -2.82
CA MET A 358 -15.26 9.35 -1.81
C MET A 358 -15.75 10.43 -0.85
N SER A 359 -15.52 10.22 0.44
CA SER A 359 -16.16 11.09 1.41
C SER A 359 -15.33 12.28 1.85
N HIS A 360 -14.02 12.21 1.93
CA HIS A 360 -13.17 13.35 2.33
C HIS A 360 -11.77 13.21 1.74
N ALA A 361 -11.30 14.32 1.16
CA ALA A 361 -9.90 14.56 0.93
C ALA A 361 -9.58 15.92 1.53
N ASP A 362 -9.00 15.95 2.72
CA ASP A 362 -8.36 17.15 3.20
C ASP A 362 -7.09 17.35 2.38
N CYS A 363 -7.10 18.35 1.48
CA CYS A 363 -5.91 18.72 0.71
C CYS A 363 -4.82 19.18 1.66
N LEU A 364 -3.65 18.58 1.57
CA LEU A 364 -2.49 19.01 2.34
C LEU A 364 -1.86 20.22 1.67
N THR A 365 -1.49 21.20 2.49
CA THR A 365 -0.72 22.37 2.03
C THR A 365 0.78 22.15 2.11
N ALA A 366 1.23 21.17 2.89
CA ALA A 366 2.63 20.80 3.09
C ALA A 366 2.80 19.34 3.44
N ALA A 367 3.99 18.80 3.24
CA ALA A 367 4.37 17.51 3.79
C ALA A 367 4.41 17.56 5.32
N TYR A 368 4.21 16.42 5.98
CA TYR A 368 4.33 16.25 7.42
C TYR A 368 5.45 15.26 7.76
N ASP A 369 6.08 15.43 8.91
CA ASP A 369 7.06 14.48 9.44
C ASP A 369 6.37 13.23 9.98
N ILE A 370 7.02 12.09 9.77
CA ILE A 370 6.58 10.79 10.28
C ILE A 370 7.42 10.48 11.52
N PRO A 371 6.87 10.51 12.75
CA PRO A 371 7.65 10.24 13.95
C PRO A 371 8.02 8.76 14.08
N TYR A 372 9.25 8.46 14.53
CA TYR A 372 9.71 7.09 14.77
C TYR A 372 8.76 6.29 15.68
N GLY A 373 8.23 6.93 16.71
CA GLY A 373 7.38 6.30 17.71
C GLY A 373 6.10 5.67 17.18
N ILE A 374 5.65 6.01 15.95
CA ILE A 374 4.49 5.36 15.34
C ILE A 374 4.78 3.94 14.84
N LEU A 375 6.06 3.59 14.68
CA LEU A 375 6.51 2.27 14.24
C LEU A 375 6.70 1.28 15.40
N VAL A 376 6.86 1.76 16.63
CA VAL A 376 7.38 0.99 17.75
C VAL A 376 6.24 0.53 18.65
N ALA A 377 6.14 -0.78 18.89
CA ALA A 377 5.23 -1.33 19.89
C ALA A 377 5.54 -0.77 21.29
N ARG A 378 4.56 -0.19 21.97
CA ARG A 378 4.79 0.37 23.32
C ARG A 378 5.08 -0.71 24.39
N ASP A 379 4.55 -1.92 24.17
CA ASP A 379 4.58 -3.01 25.13
C ASP A 379 5.71 -4.03 24.85
N PHE A 380 6.46 -3.89 23.72
CA PHE A 380 7.48 -4.83 23.29
C PHE A 380 8.80 -4.13 22.98
N THR A 381 9.91 -4.81 23.32
CA THR A 381 11.28 -4.28 23.12
C THR A 381 11.84 -4.56 21.73
N ASN A 382 11.29 -5.55 21.02
CA ASN A 382 11.79 -6.04 19.72
C ASN A 382 10.71 -6.22 18.64
N LEU A 383 9.61 -5.46 18.74
CA LEU A 383 8.52 -5.49 17.77
C LEU A 383 8.27 -4.10 17.19
N LEU A 384 8.39 -4.00 15.87
CA LEU A 384 8.09 -2.79 15.10
C LEU A 384 7.00 -3.10 14.07
N ALA A 385 6.37 -2.04 13.58
CA ALA A 385 5.41 -2.10 12.48
C ALA A 385 5.85 -1.21 11.30
N GLY A 386 5.44 -1.58 10.09
CA GLY A 386 5.58 -0.73 8.89
C GLY A 386 4.31 -0.77 8.03
N GLY A 387 4.03 0.34 7.34
CA GLY A 387 2.91 0.41 6.41
C GLY A 387 1.56 0.68 7.08
N ARG A 388 0.50 0.04 6.61
CA ARG A 388 -0.90 0.35 6.95
C ARG A 388 -1.25 0.21 8.43
N CYS A 389 -0.56 -0.64 9.16
CA CYS A 389 -0.86 -0.94 10.56
C CYS A 389 -0.12 -0.07 11.58
N VAL A 390 0.68 0.90 11.17
CA VAL A 390 1.38 1.82 12.09
C VAL A 390 0.42 2.60 12.99
N SER A 391 0.94 3.17 14.07
CA SER A 391 0.15 3.89 15.08
C SER A 391 -0.36 5.24 14.56
N THR A 392 -1.62 5.28 14.17
CA THR A 392 -2.30 6.49 13.65
C THR A 392 -3.72 6.57 14.19
N THR A 393 -4.35 7.76 14.14
CA THR A 393 -5.82 7.86 14.20
C THR A 393 -6.45 7.33 12.91
N HIS A 394 -7.77 7.11 12.93
CA HIS A 394 -8.54 6.66 11.76
C HIS A 394 -8.32 7.57 10.54
N GLU A 395 -8.42 8.87 10.74
CA GLU A 395 -8.27 9.87 9.68
C GLU A 395 -6.81 9.94 9.18
N ALA A 396 -5.83 10.00 10.08
CA ALA A 396 -4.42 10.04 9.71
C ALA A 396 -3.99 8.79 8.94
N ASN A 397 -4.60 7.63 9.23
CA ASN A 397 -4.39 6.40 8.46
C ASN A 397 -4.73 6.57 6.99
N GLY A 398 -5.74 7.39 6.66
CA GLY A 398 -6.10 7.74 5.27
C GLY A 398 -4.93 8.30 4.46
N SER A 399 -3.99 9.01 5.11
CA SER A 399 -2.77 9.53 4.50
C SER A 399 -1.58 8.55 4.67
N ALA A 400 -1.36 8.06 5.89
CA ALA A 400 -0.18 7.27 6.22
C ALA A 400 -0.12 5.89 5.56
N ARG A 401 -1.27 5.28 5.19
CA ARG A 401 -1.36 3.97 4.53
C ARG A 401 -1.01 3.99 3.05
N ILE A 402 -0.80 5.16 2.45
CA ILE A 402 -0.51 5.27 1.03
C ILE A 402 0.87 4.71 0.72
N THR A 403 1.02 4.12 -0.45
CA THR A 403 2.16 3.30 -0.82
C THR A 403 3.51 4.01 -0.66
N ALA A 404 3.60 5.30 -1.06
CA ALA A 404 4.81 6.10 -0.90
C ALA A 404 5.22 6.21 0.58
N THR A 405 4.27 6.55 1.45
CA THR A 405 4.48 6.60 2.91
C THR A 405 4.78 5.21 3.48
N CYS A 406 4.18 4.13 2.91
CA CYS A 406 4.48 2.77 3.32
C CYS A 406 5.93 2.37 2.99
N PHE A 407 6.49 2.79 1.87
CA PHE A 407 7.91 2.58 1.58
C PHE A 407 8.79 3.27 2.64
N THR A 408 8.51 4.53 2.98
CA THR A 408 9.25 5.29 3.99
C THR A 408 9.19 4.62 5.37
N THR A 409 7.99 4.28 5.84
CA THR A 409 7.82 3.62 7.16
C THR A 409 8.45 2.25 7.20
N GLY A 410 8.37 1.48 6.11
CA GLY A 410 9.00 0.18 5.98
C GLY A 410 10.52 0.27 6.02
N GLU A 411 11.13 1.15 5.21
CA GLU A 411 12.57 1.34 5.18
C GLU A 411 13.12 1.76 6.55
N ALA A 412 12.44 2.70 7.22
CA ALA A 412 12.84 3.14 8.56
C ALA A 412 12.72 2.01 9.59
N ALA A 413 11.63 1.23 9.57
CA ALA A 413 11.44 0.09 10.45
C ALA A 413 12.52 -0.98 10.23
N GLY A 414 12.90 -1.27 8.98
CA GLY A 414 13.94 -2.21 8.63
C GLY A 414 15.33 -1.77 9.11
N CYS A 415 15.71 -0.50 8.88
CA CYS A 415 16.95 0.08 9.40
C CYS A 415 16.99 0.02 10.92
N ALA A 416 15.92 0.46 11.60
CA ALA A 416 15.84 0.44 13.05
C ALA A 416 15.95 -1.00 13.59
N ALA A 417 15.25 -1.96 12.98
CA ALA A 417 15.31 -3.36 13.37
C ALA A 417 16.73 -3.95 13.27
N ALA A 418 17.47 -3.62 12.21
CA ALA A 418 18.84 -4.06 12.05
C ALA A 418 19.77 -3.48 13.12
N LEU A 419 19.63 -2.17 13.44
CA LEU A 419 20.38 -1.51 14.50
C LEU A 419 20.06 -2.12 15.87
N VAL A 420 18.77 -2.29 16.18
CA VAL A 420 18.31 -2.93 17.44
C VAL A 420 18.86 -4.34 17.57
N GLY A 421 18.79 -5.16 16.52
CA GLY A 421 19.26 -6.54 16.53
C GLY A 421 20.79 -6.65 16.68
N ARG A 422 21.53 -5.75 16.04
CA ARG A 422 23.00 -5.67 16.15
C ARG A 422 23.46 -5.29 17.55
N ASP A 423 22.82 -4.30 18.16
CA ASP A 423 23.25 -3.70 19.42
C ASP A 423 22.62 -4.37 20.64
N GLY A 424 21.69 -5.33 20.45
CA GLY A 424 20.89 -5.94 21.51
C GLY A 424 20.04 -4.90 22.26
N ALA A 425 19.65 -3.83 21.59
CA ALA A 425 18.99 -2.68 22.19
C ALA A 425 17.46 -2.90 22.33
N ASP A 426 16.81 -2.01 23.04
CA ASP A 426 15.36 -1.89 23.09
C ASP A 426 14.88 -0.92 22.00
N ALA A 427 14.02 -1.38 21.10
CA ALA A 427 13.48 -0.56 20.03
C ALA A 427 12.81 0.74 20.50
N ARG A 428 12.35 0.76 21.76
CA ARG A 428 11.72 1.94 22.37
C ARG A 428 12.72 3.05 22.75
N HIS A 429 14.02 2.74 22.80
CA HIS A 429 15.05 3.61 23.35
C HIS A 429 16.27 3.77 22.41
N ILE A 430 16.09 3.62 21.10
CA ILE A 430 17.20 3.82 20.15
C ILE A 430 17.57 5.30 20.01
N ASP A 431 18.79 5.55 19.56
CA ASP A 431 19.21 6.88 19.12
C ASP A 431 18.58 7.20 17.76
N VAL A 432 17.51 7.99 17.77
CA VAL A 432 16.81 8.37 16.55
C VAL A 432 17.68 9.27 15.67
N GLY A 433 18.59 10.06 16.23
CA GLY A 433 19.56 10.87 15.47
C GLY A 433 20.52 10.00 14.66
N ALA A 434 21.01 8.89 15.23
CA ALA A 434 21.81 7.91 14.51
C ALA A 434 20.99 7.20 13.41
N LEU A 435 19.73 6.86 13.68
CA LEU A 435 18.83 6.32 12.66
C LEU A 435 18.62 7.33 11.52
N GLN A 436 18.36 8.59 11.81
CA GLN A 436 18.20 9.65 10.80
C GLN A 436 19.43 9.80 9.92
N ALA A 437 20.63 9.80 10.52
CA ALA A 437 21.90 9.88 9.78
C ALA A 437 22.03 8.67 8.82
N HIS A 438 21.65 7.47 9.26
CA HIS A 438 21.65 6.27 8.45
C HIS A 438 20.61 6.34 7.32
N LEU A 439 19.38 6.73 7.60
CA LEU A 439 18.33 6.91 6.60
C LEU A 439 18.70 7.95 5.54
N ARG A 440 19.30 9.07 5.93
CA ARG A 440 19.83 10.09 5.02
C ARG A 440 20.88 9.52 4.08
N SER A 441 21.81 8.71 4.57
CA SER A 441 22.85 8.08 3.74
C SER A 441 22.28 7.10 2.70
N ARG A 442 21.08 6.61 2.91
CA ARG A 442 20.34 5.72 2.01
C ARG A 442 19.43 6.47 1.01
N GLY A 443 19.38 7.80 1.09
CA GLY A 443 18.56 8.64 0.22
C GLY A 443 17.10 8.79 0.67
N VAL A 444 16.78 8.44 1.91
CA VAL A 444 15.48 8.79 2.49
C VAL A 444 15.39 10.30 2.67
N ILE A 445 14.25 10.86 2.32
CA ILE A 445 14.03 12.31 2.37
C ILE A 445 13.35 12.68 3.69
N GLY A 446 13.90 13.64 4.41
CA GLY A 446 13.39 14.11 5.68
C GLY A 446 13.85 15.54 5.97
N ARG A 447 13.31 16.14 7.02
CA ARG A 447 13.67 17.49 7.50
C ARG A 447 14.68 17.43 8.66
N TRP A 448 15.77 16.74 8.46
CA TRP A 448 16.85 16.54 9.45
C TRP A 448 18.17 17.21 9.04
#